data_d20b8cded84972718c8eb4b9af5b1ade
#
_entry.id   d20b8cded84972718c8eb4b9af5b1ade
#
_cell.length_a   1.000
_cell.length_b   1.000
_cell.length_c   1.000
_cell.angle_alpha   90.00
_cell.angle_beta   90.00
_cell.angle_gamma   90.00
#
_symmetry.space_group_name_H-M   'P 1'
#
loop_
_entity.id
_entity.type
_entity.pdbx_description
1 polymer ?
#
loop_
_entity_poly.entity_id
_entity_poly.type
_entity_poly.pdbx_seq_one_letter_code
_entity_poly.pdbx_strand_id
1 'polypeptide(L)'
;MPFGTEVELEEVSKVYDDGRMDIKTRGKRVFEMLSFENPMIDKLYAGGKVVFYDNDPRVGKNQYSEFIFYLKELFRLMEFQTEIVPLHLNSFSFAHKLGLSLPEEYELLLMTNESERIRFLVRHMMKIIPILKDIESAKKKI
;
A
#
# COMPACT_ATOMS: atom_id res chain seq x y z
N MET A 1 -7.43 15.74 -0.81
CA MET A 1 -7.72 14.36 -1.24
C MET A 1 -8.87 13.83 -0.39
N PRO A 2 -10.01 13.42 -0.98
CA PRO A 2 -11.18 13.03 -0.18
C PRO A 2 -11.14 11.57 0.33
N PHE A 3 -10.20 10.75 -0.17
CA PHE A 3 -10.09 9.36 0.26
C PHE A 3 -9.05 9.17 1.35
N GLY A 4 -9.32 8.23 2.23
CA GLY A 4 -8.44 7.84 3.32
C GLY A 4 -8.63 6.39 3.72
N THR A 5 -7.86 5.96 4.72
CA THR A 5 -7.93 4.61 5.27
C THR A 5 -8.31 4.67 6.75
N GLU A 6 -9.36 3.95 7.12
CA GLU A 6 -9.63 3.64 8.52
C GLU A 6 -8.53 2.71 9.03
N VAL A 7 -7.96 3.07 10.16
CA VAL A 7 -6.90 2.28 10.79
C VAL A 7 -7.30 1.83 12.19
N GLU A 8 -6.83 0.67 12.58
CA GLU A 8 -6.90 0.16 13.94
C GLU A 8 -5.55 0.38 14.63
N LEU A 9 -5.57 0.89 15.85
CA LEU A 9 -4.37 1.00 16.68
C LEU A 9 -3.97 -0.40 17.17
N GLU A 10 -2.77 -0.86 16.78
CA GLU A 10 -2.23 -2.14 17.25
C GLU A 10 -1.34 -1.99 18.49
N GLU A 11 -0.52 -0.95 18.52
CA GLU A 11 0.48 -0.76 19.58
C GLU A 11 0.82 0.72 19.75
N VAL A 12 1.02 1.13 20.98
CA VAL A 12 1.74 2.37 21.31
C VAL A 12 3.16 1.98 21.69
N SER A 13 4.11 2.17 20.78
CA SER A 13 5.49 1.72 20.96
C SER A 13 6.33 2.68 21.81
N LYS A 14 5.97 3.97 21.84
CA LYS A 14 6.65 4.98 22.65
C LYS A 14 5.70 6.13 23.00
N VAL A 15 5.81 6.61 24.23
CA VAL A 15 5.19 7.86 24.68
C VAL A 15 6.31 8.82 25.06
N TYR A 16 6.24 10.07 24.60
CA TYR A 16 7.17 11.16 24.88
C TYR A 16 6.66 12.06 26.00
N ASP A 17 7.55 12.76 26.68
CA ASP A 17 7.21 13.65 27.83
C ASP A 17 6.26 14.79 27.42
N ASP A 18 6.26 15.19 26.17
CA ASP A 18 5.39 16.22 25.60
C ASP A 18 4.02 15.69 25.14
N GLY A 19 3.72 14.41 25.39
CA GLY A 19 2.46 13.75 25.04
C GLY A 19 2.39 13.17 23.61
N ARG A 20 3.42 13.35 22.78
CA ARG A 20 3.52 12.66 21.48
C ARG A 20 3.66 11.16 21.68
N MET A 21 3.24 10.40 20.69
CA MET A 21 3.33 8.93 20.72
C MET A 21 3.76 8.39 19.36
N ASP A 22 4.62 7.37 19.40
CA ASP A 22 4.85 6.49 18.23
C ASP A 22 3.87 5.33 18.32
N ILE A 23 3.12 5.14 17.25
CA ILE A 23 2.06 4.12 17.20
C ILE A 23 2.25 3.21 15.98
N LYS A 24 1.84 1.95 16.13
CA LYS A 24 1.63 1.04 15.00
C LYS A 24 0.15 0.93 14.73
N THR A 25 -0.21 1.00 13.47
CA THR A 25 -1.60 0.91 13.03
C THR A 25 -1.73 -0.11 11.91
N ARG A 26 -2.92 -0.67 11.79
CA ARG A 26 -3.31 -1.55 10.69
C ARG A 26 -4.45 -0.94 9.90
N GLY A 27 -4.30 -0.82 8.57
CA GLY A 27 -5.37 -0.43 7.67
C GLY A 27 -6.52 -1.45 7.67
N LYS A 28 -7.75 -0.95 7.74
CA LYS A 28 -8.98 -1.77 7.76
C LYS A 28 -9.79 -1.60 6.49
N ARG A 29 -10.20 -0.37 6.19
CA ARG A 29 -11.14 -0.06 5.10
C ARG A 29 -10.78 1.27 4.46
N VAL A 30 -11.05 1.38 3.18
CA VAL A 30 -10.97 2.64 2.45
C VAL A 30 -12.28 3.41 2.63
N PHE A 31 -12.19 4.72 2.80
CA PHE A 31 -13.36 5.60 2.86
C PHE A 31 -13.18 6.84 1.97
N GLU A 32 -14.30 7.39 1.55
CA GLU A 32 -14.38 8.74 1.00
C GLU A 32 -14.90 9.70 2.06
N MET A 33 -14.24 10.82 2.25
CA MET A 33 -14.63 11.86 3.18
C MET A 33 -15.61 12.81 2.51
N LEU A 34 -16.84 12.85 3.02
CA LEU A 34 -17.89 13.74 2.50
C LEU A 34 -17.88 15.12 3.16
N SER A 35 -17.50 15.18 4.45
CA SER A 35 -17.31 16.42 5.18
C SER A 35 -16.21 16.29 6.22
N PHE A 36 -15.59 17.42 6.59
CA PHE A 36 -14.54 17.49 7.61
C PHE A 36 -14.71 18.75 8.43
N GLU A 37 -14.68 18.62 9.75
CA GLU A 37 -14.80 19.70 10.72
C GLU A 37 -13.65 19.60 11.72
N ASN A 38 -12.91 20.72 11.94
CA ASN A 38 -11.79 20.75 12.88
C ASN A 38 -11.73 22.10 13.62
N PRO A 39 -12.02 22.13 14.93
CA PRO A 39 -12.57 21.02 15.72
C PRO A 39 -14.04 20.73 15.34
N MET A 40 -14.48 19.51 15.58
CA MET A 40 -15.90 19.15 15.49
C MET A 40 -16.68 19.91 16.61
N ILE A 41 -17.91 20.30 16.32
CA ILE A 41 -18.77 21.02 17.28
C ILE A 41 -18.81 20.26 18.61
N ASP A 42 -18.54 21.00 19.71
CA ASP A 42 -18.48 20.49 21.08
C ASP A 42 -17.43 19.39 21.35
N LYS A 43 -16.38 19.29 20.49
CA LYS A 43 -15.29 18.34 20.65
C LYS A 43 -13.93 19.03 20.57
N LEU A 44 -12.90 18.41 21.17
CA LEU A 44 -11.51 18.86 21.08
C LEU A 44 -10.74 18.20 19.93
N TYR A 45 -11.42 17.43 19.09
CA TYR A 45 -10.85 16.70 17.96
C TYR A 45 -11.62 16.95 16.67
N ALA A 46 -10.99 16.67 15.57
CA ALA A 46 -11.61 16.74 14.26
C ALA A 46 -12.59 15.59 14.03
N GLY A 47 -13.61 15.81 13.22
CA GLY A 47 -14.58 14.80 12.82
C GLY A 47 -15.11 15.05 11.42
N GLY A 48 -16.02 14.20 10.97
CA GLY A 48 -16.62 14.34 9.65
C GLY A 48 -17.54 13.18 9.29
N LYS A 49 -18.07 13.24 8.08
CA LYS A 49 -18.89 12.16 7.50
C LYS A 49 -18.08 11.44 6.44
N VAL A 50 -18.13 10.12 6.47
CA VAL A 50 -17.42 9.25 5.51
C VAL A 50 -18.37 8.20 4.92
N VAL A 51 -18.02 7.72 3.73
CA VAL A 51 -18.62 6.53 3.11
C VAL A 51 -17.51 5.49 2.96
N PHE A 52 -17.75 4.29 3.47
CA PHE A 52 -16.81 3.18 3.33
C PHE A 52 -17.07 2.42 2.02
N TYR A 53 -15.98 1.96 1.41
CA TYR A 53 -16.02 1.14 0.21
C TYR A 53 -15.66 -0.31 0.53
N ASP A 54 -16.47 -1.22 0.04
CA ASP A 54 -16.18 -2.65 0.11
C ASP A 54 -15.09 -3.01 -0.89
N ASN A 55 -14.19 -3.87 -0.47
CA ASN A 55 -13.12 -4.39 -1.31
C ASN A 55 -13.54 -5.74 -1.93
N ASP A 56 -13.47 -5.86 -3.25
CA ASP A 56 -13.62 -7.14 -3.93
C ASP A 56 -12.26 -7.87 -3.99
N PRO A 57 -12.07 -8.96 -3.24
CA PRO A 57 -10.79 -9.67 -3.17
C PRO A 57 -10.57 -10.64 -4.32
N ARG A 58 -11.49 -10.79 -5.27
CA ARG A 58 -11.43 -11.80 -6.33
C ARG A 58 -10.34 -11.51 -7.35
N VAL A 59 -9.52 -12.50 -7.63
CA VAL A 59 -8.43 -12.46 -8.62
C VAL A 59 -8.36 -13.77 -9.38
N GLY A 60 -8.16 -13.69 -10.69
CA GLY A 60 -7.91 -14.88 -11.53
C GLY A 60 -6.56 -15.53 -11.21
N LYS A 61 -6.51 -16.87 -11.24
CA LYS A 61 -5.27 -17.63 -10.94
C LYS A 61 -4.07 -17.19 -11.77
N ASN A 62 -4.24 -17.00 -13.07
CA ASN A 62 -3.17 -16.60 -13.98
C ASN A 62 -2.65 -15.20 -13.63
N GLN A 63 -3.55 -14.27 -13.38
CA GLN A 63 -3.21 -12.90 -12.99
C GLN A 63 -2.47 -12.85 -11.66
N TYR A 64 -2.88 -13.66 -10.69
CA TYR A 64 -2.20 -13.77 -9.42
C TYR A 64 -0.81 -14.39 -9.56
N SER A 65 -0.67 -15.43 -10.38
CA SER A 65 0.63 -16.05 -10.66
C SER A 65 1.60 -15.08 -11.36
N GLU A 66 1.10 -14.27 -12.28
CA GLU A 66 1.86 -13.21 -12.94
C GLU A 66 2.35 -12.16 -11.93
N PHE A 67 1.48 -11.71 -11.04
CA PHE A 67 1.84 -10.77 -9.98
C PHE A 67 2.96 -11.32 -9.08
N ILE A 68 2.83 -12.57 -8.63
CA ILE A 68 3.86 -13.22 -7.81
C ILE A 68 5.18 -13.36 -8.56
N PHE A 69 5.16 -13.66 -9.85
CA PHE A 69 6.34 -13.75 -10.68
C PHE A 69 7.11 -12.42 -10.71
N TYR A 70 6.44 -11.32 -11.04
CA TYR A 70 7.07 -9.99 -11.09
C TYR A 70 7.51 -9.51 -9.70
N LEU A 71 6.74 -9.79 -8.66
CA LEU A 71 7.08 -9.45 -7.29
C LEU A 71 8.37 -10.13 -6.83
N LYS A 72 8.52 -11.43 -7.10
CA LYS A 72 9.75 -12.18 -6.80
C LYS A 72 10.95 -11.63 -7.56
N GLU A 73 10.79 -11.33 -8.85
CA GLU A 73 11.87 -10.78 -9.65
C GLU A 73 12.31 -9.41 -9.16
N LEU A 74 11.35 -8.55 -8.82
CA LEU A 74 11.65 -7.24 -8.26
C LEU A 74 12.41 -7.35 -6.93
N PHE A 75 11.95 -8.20 -6.01
CA PHE A 75 12.58 -8.40 -4.71
C PHE A 75 13.98 -8.97 -4.84
N ARG A 76 14.21 -9.88 -5.79
CA ARG A 76 15.54 -10.38 -6.11
C ARG A 76 16.48 -9.25 -6.55
N LEU A 77 16.03 -8.37 -7.44
CA LEU A 77 16.82 -7.23 -7.94
C LEU A 77 17.09 -6.17 -6.86
N MET A 78 16.17 -6.00 -5.92
CA MET A 78 16.30 -5.05 -4.81
C MET A 78 17.00 -5.66 -3.58
N GLU A 79 17.42 -6.93 -3.66
CA GLU A 79 18.09 -7.67 -2.57
C GLU A 79 17.24 -7.74 -1.29
N PHE A 80 15.91 -7.69 -1.42
CA PHE A 80 15.02 -7.86 -0.29
C PHE A 80 15.00 -9.32 0.19
N GLN A 81 15.39 -9.52 1.45
CA GLN A 81 15.29 -10.82 2.14
C GLN A 81 13.90 -11.00 2.76
N THR A 82 12.85 -10.91 1.97
CA THR A 82 11.47 -11.10 2.44
C THR A 82 10.91 -12.36 1.83
N GLU A 83 10.49 -13.29 2.67
CA GLU A 83 9.77 -14.47 2.22
C GLU A 83 8.38 -14.08 1.73
N ILE A 84 8.10 -14.39 0.47
CA ILE A 84 6.79 -14.17 -0.14
C ILE A 84 5.94 -15.41 0.14
N VAL A 85 5.04 -15.34 1.13
CA VAL A 85 4.07 -16.40 1.42
C VAL A 85 2.80 -16.12 0.62
N PRO A 86 2.51 -16.87 -0.46
CA PRO A 86 1.42 -16.56 -1.39
C PRO A 86 0.02 -16.57 -0.77
N LEU A 87 -0.17 -17.35 0.31
CA LEU A 87 -1.51 -17.64 0.86
C LEU A 87 -2.21 -16.43 1.49
N HIS A 88 -1.47 -15.38 1.85
CA HIS A 88 -1.98 -14.20 2.57
C HIS A 88 -1.67 -12.86 1.87
N LEU A 89 -1.20 -12.93 0.62
CA LEU A 89 -0.80 -11.76 -0.13
C LEU A 89 -1.98 -11.08 -0.80
N ASN A 90 -2.12 -9.79 -0.51
CA ASN A 90 -2.92 -8.87 -1.31
C ASN A 90 -2.04 -7.73 -1.82
N SER A 91 -2.57 -6.93 -2.74
CA SER A 91 -1.85 -5.82 -3.37
C SER A 91 -1.28 -4.82 -2.35
N PHE A 92 -1.98 -4.54 -1.27
CA PHE A 92 -1.54 -3.60 -0.24
C PHE A 92 -0.39 -4.12 0.63
N SER A 93 -0.21 -5.46 0.72
CA SER A 93 0.85 -6.04 1.55
C SER A 93 2.25 -5.59 1.16
N PHE A 94 2.48 -5.28 -0.11
CA PHE A 94 3.79 -4.91 -0.64
C PHE A 94 3.82 -3.60 -1.42
N ALA A 95 2.69 -2.94 -1.65
CA ALA A 95 2.63 -1.72 -2.44
C ALA A 95 3.67 -0.68 -2.01
N HIS A 96 3.85 -0.48 -0.71
CA HIS A 96 4.83 0.45 -0.12
C HIS A 96 6.30 0.08 -0.39
N LYS A 97 6.59 -1.15 -0.85
CA LYS A 97 7.95 -1.62 -1.19
C LYS A 97 8.24 -1.59 -2.68
N LEU A 98 7.27 -1.22 -3.50
CA LEU A 98 7.39 -1.27 -4.96
C LEU A 98 7.90 0.04 -5.57
N GLY A 99 8.20 1.06 -4.76
CA GLY A 99 8.69 2.35 -5.22
C GLY A 99 7.64 3.18 -5.94
N LEU A 100 6.38 3.04 -5.57
CA LEU A 100 5.30 3.91 -6.04
C LEU A 100 5.52 5.34 -5.56
N SER A 101 5.20 6.32 -6.40
CA SER A 101 5.06 7.71 -5.99
C SER A 101 3.78 7.91 -5.18
N LEU A 102 3.72 8.98 -4.36
CA LEU A 102 2.52 9.29 -3.58
C LEU A 102 1.23 9.38 -4.42
N PRO A 103 1.22 9.99 -5.63
CA PRO A 103 0.06 9.94 -6.52
C PRO A 103 -0.33 8.52 -6.94
N GLU A 104 0.65 7.63 -7.22
CA GLU A 104 0.39 6.24 -7.60
C GLU A 104 -0.14 5.42 -6.41
N GLU A 105 0.36 5.64 -5.20
CA GLU A 105 -0.19 5.03 -3.99
C GLU A 105 -1.64 5.46 -3.75
N TYR A 106 -1.94 6.75 -3.99
CA TYR A 106 -3.29 7.25 -3.89
C TYR A 106 -4.21 6.68 -4.97
N GLU A 107 -3.74 6.56 -6.23
CA GLU A 107 -4.47 5.91 -7.31
C GLU A 107 -4.79 4.45 -6.96
N LEU A 108 -3.83 3.72 -6.39
CA LEU A 108 -4.02 2.35 -5.92
C LEU A 108 -5.12 2.26 -4.84
N LEU A 109 -5.17 3.25 -3.94
CA LEU A 109 -6.18 3.31 -2.88
C LEU A 109 -7.61 3.49 -3.44
N LEU A 110 -7.77 4.18 -4.56
CA LEU A 110 -9.07 4.42 -5.20
C LEU A 110 -9.65 3.16 -5.87
N MET A 111 -8.83 2.16 -6.16
CA MET A 111 -9.28 0.93 -6.78
C MET A 111 -9.98 0.02 -5.76
N THR A 112 -11.25 -0.29 -5.97
CA THR A 112 -12.06 -1.08 -5.03
C THR A 112 -11.97 -2.59 -5.24
N ASN A 113 -11.28 -3.05 -6.29
CA ASN A 113 -11.11 -4.48 -6.53
C ASN A 113 -9.63 -4.88 -6.67
N GLU A 114 -9.31 -6.05 -6.12
CA GLU A 114 -7.96 -6.60 -6.08
C GLU A 114 -7.39 -6.88 -7.47
N SER A 115 -8.23 -7.30 -8.41
CA SER A 115 -7.80 -7.57 -9.78
C SER A 115 -7.28 -6.32 -10.49
N GLU A 116 -7.90 -5.15 -10.27
CA GLU A 116 -7.42 -3.88 -10.83
C GLU A 116 -6.11 -3.43 -10.20
N ARG A 117 -6.01 -3.52 -8.87
CA ARG A 117 -4.78 -3.18 -8.15
C ARG A 117 -3.60 -4.04 -8.59
N ILE A 118 -3.80 -5.35 -8.71
CA ILE A 118 -2.77 -6.28 -9.20
C ILE A 118 -2.33 -5.92 -10.62
N ARG A 119 -3.27 -5.61 -11.54
CA ARG A 119 -2.91 -5.16 -12.89
C ARG A 119 -2.11 -3.86 -12.89
N PHE A 120 -2.48 -2.94 -12.03
CA PHE A 120 -1.75 -1.68 -11.86
C PHE A 120 -0.31 -1.95 -11.39
N LEU A 121 -0.13 -2.75 -10.33
CA LEU A 121 1.17 -3.08 -9.77
C LEU A 121 2.04 -3.88 -10.74
N VAL A 122 1.47 -4.83 -11.49
CA VAL A 122 2.21 -5.57 -12.53
C VAL A 122 2.73 -4.61 -13.60
N ARG A 123 1.90 -3.70 -14.10
CA ARG A 123 2.34 -2.68 -15.08
C ARG A 123 3.45 -1.79 -14.53
N HIS A 124 3.38 -1.41 -13.27
CA HIS A 124 4.44 -0.65 -12.60
C HIS A 124 5.74 -1.46 -12.53
N MET A 125 5.70 -2.69 -12.05
CA MET A 125 6.87 -3.58 -11.98
C MET A 125 7.49 -3.85 -13.36
N MET A 126 6.68 -4.03 -14.40
CA MET A 126 7.17 -4.19 -15.77
C MET A 126 7.98 -3.00 -16.28
N LYS A 127 7.71 -1.78 -15.78
CA LYS A 127 8.47 -0.58 -16.13
C LYS A 127 9.80 -0.48 -15.38
N ILE A 128 9.81 -0.83 -14.08
CA ILE A 128 11.00 -0.62 -13.23
C ILE A 128 12.00 -1.78 -13.29
N ILE A 129 11.54 -3.01 -13.49
CA ILE A 129 12.42 -4.20 -13.54
C ILE A 129 13.52 -4.08 -14.60
N PRO A 130 13.27 -3.65 -15.87
CA PRO A 130 14.34 -3.45 -16.83
C PRO A 130 15.39 -2.45 -16.35
N ILE A 131 14.97 -1.33 -15.76
CA ILE A 131 15.87 -0.28 -15.24
C ILE A 131 16.79 -0.87 -14.15
N LEU A 132 16.22 -1.64 -13.22
CA LEU A 132 17.01 -2.30 -12.17
C LEU A 132 17.98 -3.34 -12.71
N LYS A 133 17.62 -4.09 -13.76
CA LYS A 133 18.51 -5.02 -14.45
C LYS A 133 19.70 -4.31 -15.11
N ASP A 134 19.47 -3.16 -15.71
CA ASP A 134 20.53 -2.36 -16.30
C ASP A 134 21.50 -1.86 -15.22
N ILE A 135 20.98 -1.40 -14.08
CA ILE A 135 21.79 -0.99 -12.93
C ILE A 135 22.60 -2.17 -12.37
N GLU A 136 21.97 -3.32 -12.17
CA GLU A 136 22.66 -4.55 -11.71
C GLU A 136 23.79 -4.95 -12.66
N SER A 137 23.52 -4.87 -13.97
CA SER A 137 24.49 -5.20 -15.01
C SER A 137 25.68 -4.21 -15.04
N ALA A 138 25.43 -2.94 -14.81
CA ALA A 138 26.47 -1.91 -14.71
C ALA A 138 27.37 -2.11 -13.47
N LYS A 139 26.78 -2.47 -12.33
CA LYS A 139 27.55 -2.78 -11.10
C LYS A 139 28.49 -3.97 -11.24
N LYS A 140 28.10 -4.99 -12.01
CA LYS A 140 28.92 -6.20 -12.26
C LYS A 140 30.12 -5.97 -13.21
N LYS A 141 30.18 -4.82 -13.91
CA LYS A 141 31.25 -4.47 -14.85
C LYS A 141 32.35 -3.62 -14.20
N ILE A 142 32.17 -3.23 -12.96
CA ILE A 142 33.17 -2.49 -12.14
C ILE A 142 33.88 -3.46 -11.22
#